data_3347623d11501eda5238459fc7d4f6cd
#
_entry.id   3347623d11501eda5238459fc7d4f6cd
#
_cell.length_a   1.000
_cell.length_b   1.000
_cell.length_c   1.000
_cell.angle_alpha   90.00
_cell.angle_beta   90.00
_cell.angle_gamma   90.00
#
_symmetry.space_group_name_H-M   'P 1'
#
loop_
_entity.id
_entity.type
_entity.pdbx_description
1 polymer ?
#
loop_
_entity_poly.entity_id
_entity_poly.type
_entity_poly.pdbx_seq_one_letter_code
_entity_poly.pdbx_strand_id
1 'polypeptide(L)'
;MHPCSAPNVFRRFARARLLLAGAMLALLAACAARPEAPPPSRETRVLRVGTSGDYPPFSTLKEGQASGFDAALMESYASERGLRLEWVRFRWPELVADLRAHRFDVATSGITVRPERSLTGRYTVPVARNGALLLLRRPDWAPPPVSGASEEPLALLRALDRPEFRLAVNRGGHLERVARAHFQQARILAIPDNAAVREAVASGQADAALSNTVEGPRWAEGLTGLELVGPFTRDVVALYVDPSQSELAADLDTWLLRQEESGALGELRARYLGPGATGPTATPVDALLSATSERLSLMPLVAVAKQREGQPIEVPAQEARVLEAARAEVQKAAAALGVPPPPDEALTAFFQAQMDAAKRLQLRAPTPADAPVHSLDEELRPALARISSRISALVPRVPGGLDRDDTRRKAREELASTGLEGEEIDRLADALVGLGANPSARQPGSLTP
;
A
#
# COMPACT_ATOMS: atom_id res chain seq x y z
N MET A 1 -31.67 -23.26 -109.04
CA MET A 1 -31.35 -24.11 -107.89
C MET A 1 -30.47 -23.31 -106.96
N HIS A 2 -31.01 -22.79 -105.91
CA HIS A 2 -30.33 -22.00 -104.90
C HIS A 2 -30.32 -22.81 -103.58
N PRO A 3 -29.15 -22.89 -102.88
CA PRO A 3 -29.16 -23.46 -101.56
C PRO A 3 -29.50 -22.40 -100.48
N CYS A 4 -30.33 -22.78 -99.59
CA CYS A 4 -30.88 -22.01 -98.43
C CYS A 4 -29.80 -21.90 -97.36
N SER A 5 -29.48 -20.68 -96.95
CA SER A 5 -28.59 -20.39 -95.82
C SER A 5 -29.40 -20.46 -94.50
N ALA A 6 -29.01 -21.34 -93.59
CA ALA A 6 -29.57 -21.39 -92.23
C ALA A 6 -28.95 -20.32 -91.33
N PRO A 7 -29.71 -19.67 -90.42
CA PRO A 7 -29.25 -18.51 -89.65
C PRO A 7 -28.54 -18.84 -88.34
N ASN A 8 -27.57 -18.02 -88.00
CA ASN A 8 -26.64 -17.94 -86.86
C ASN A 8 -27.32 -17.85 -85.45
N VAL A 9 -28.15 -18.80 -85.08
CA VAL A 9 -28.82 -18.78 -83.75
C VAL A 9 -27.89 -19.28 -82.63
N PHE A 10 -27.00 -20.23 -82.93
CA PHE A 10 -26.10 -20.84 -81.97
C PHE A 10 -25.00 -19.88 -81.40
N ARG A 11 -24.54 -18.89 -82.14
CA ARG A 11 -23.54 -17.92 -81.69
C ARG A 11 -24.05 -16.89 -80.66
N ARG A 12 -25.37 -16.64 -80.61
CA ARG A 12 -25.97 -15.72 -79.65
C ARG A 12 -26.13 -16.32 -78.29
N PHE A 13 -26.43 -17.61 -78.20
CA PHE A 13 -26.57 -18.32 -76.89
C PHE A 13 -25.24 -18.58 -76.21
N ALA A 14 -24.13 -18.81 -76.96
CA ALA A 14 -22.80 -18.97 -76.38
C ALA A 14 -22.27 -17.68 -75.77
N ARG A 15 -22.51 -16.51 -76.38
CA ARG A 15 -22.12 -15.18 -75.83
C ARG A 15 -22.93 -14.79 -74.62
N ALA A 16 -24.21 -15.12 -74.53
CA ALA A 16 -25.05 -14.85 -73.35
C ALA A 16 -24.65 -15.72 -72.14
N ARG A 17 -24.24 -16.98 -72.36
CA ARG A 17 -23.71 -17.86 -71.29
C ARG A 17 -22.34 -17.40 -70.75
N LEU A 18 -21.46 -16.93 -71.61
CA LEU A 18 -20.15 -16.37 -71.14
C LEU A 18 -20.34 -15.08 -70.33
N LEU A 19 -21.28 -14.18 -70.72
CA LEU A 19 -21.56 -12.96 -70.00
C LEU A 19 -22.24 -13.21 -68.63
N LEU A 20 -23.13 -14.21 -68.56
CA LEU A 20 -23.74 -14.62 -67.29
C LEU A 20 -22.74 -15.32 -66.35
N ALA A 21 -21.82 -16.15 -66.85
CA ALA A 21 -20.75 -16.76 -66.08
C ALA A 21 -19.75 -15.74 -65.56
N GLY A 22 -19.39 -14.70 -66.37
CA GLY A 22 -18.52 -13.60 -65.97
C GLY A 22 -19.18 -12.71 -64.90
N ALA A 23 -20.48 -12.41 -65.01
CA ALA A 23 -21.20 -11.65 -63.99
C ALA A 23 -21.38 -12.42 -62.66
N MET A 24 -21.53 -13.74 -62.70
CA MET A 24 -21.61 -14.57 -61.53
C MET A 24 -20.24 -14.75 -60.80
N LEU A 25 -19.15 -14.82 -61.56
CA LEU A 25 -17.79 -14.80 -61.01
C LEU A 25 -17.45 -13.41 -60.39
N ALA A 26 -17.87 -12.31 -61.00
CA ALA A 26 -17.69 -10.96 -60.45
C ALA A 26 -18.49 -10.73 -59.16
N LEU A 27 -19.71 -11.29 -59.04
CA LEU A 27 -20.49 -11.27 -57.80
C LEU A 27 -19.89 -12.13 -56.69
N LEU A 28 -19.28 -13.28 -57.02
CA LEU A 28 -18.59 -14.11 -56.03
C LEU A 28 -17.28 -13.48 -55.55
N ALA A 29 -16.56 -12.75 -56.43
CA ALA A 29 -15.35 -11.99 -56.04
C ALA A 29 -15.70 -10.74 -55.18
N ALA A 30 -16.85 -10.08 -55.39
CA ALA A 30 -17.30 -8.97 -54.57
C ALA A 30 -17.73 -9.42 -53.16
N CYS A 31 -18.21 -10.64 -52.97
CA CYS A 31 -18.51 -11.20 -51.64
C CYS A 31 -17.26 -11.63 -50.86
N ALA A 32 -16.11 -11.87 -51.54
CA ALA A 32 -14.86 -12.26 -50.89
C ALA A 32 -14.03 -11.07 -50.37
N ALA A 33 -14.28 -9.86 -50.85
CA ALA A 33 -13.66 -8.62 -50.38
C ALA A 33 -14.54 -7.87 -49.40
N ARG A 34 -14.99 -8.56 -48.30
CA ARG A 34 -15.47 -7.81 -47.12
C ARG A 34 -14.22 -7.18 -46.53
N PRO A 35 -14.11 -5.85 -46.43
CA PRO A 35 -13.06 -5.25 -45.60
C PRO A 35 -13.28 -5.80 -44.20
N GLU A 36 -12.29 -6.51 -43.68
CA GLU A 36 -12.23 -6.92 -42.30
C GLU A 36 -12.45 -5.63 -41.49
N ALA A 37 -13.57 -5.56 -40.78
CA ALA A 37 -13.82 -4.44 -39.90
C ALA A 37 -12.61 -4.32 -38.99
N PRO A 38 -12.00 -3.14 -38.83
CA PRO A 38 -10.89 -2.98 -37.91
C PRO A 38 -11.31 -3.62 -36.59
N PRO A 39 -10.44 -4.42 -35.94
CA PRO A 39 -10.77 -5.03 -34.66
C PRO A 39 -11.32 -3.92 -33.76
N PRO A 40 -12.41 -4.17 -33.00
CA PRO A 40 -12.98 -3.15 -32.15
C PRO A 40 -11.84 -2.56 -31.34
N SER A 41 -11.61 -1.27 -31.46
CA SER A 41 -10.62 -0.57 -30.66
C SER A 41 -10.90 -0.95 -29.22
N ARG A 42 -10.05 -1.74 -28.58
CA ARG A 42 -10.17 -2.01 -27.14
C ARG A 42 -10.22 -0.64 -26.50
N GLU A 43 -11.37 -0.24 -26.02
CA GLU A 43 -11.48 0.98 -25.21
C GLU A 43 -10.44 0.85 -24.12
N THR A 44 -9.43 1.72 -24.15
CA THR A 44 -8.36 1.70 -23.18
C THR A 44 -9.01 1.97 -21.82
N ARG A 45 -9.02 0.96 -20.95
CA ARG A 45 -9.59 1.08 -19.61
C ARG A 45 -8.89 2.23 -18.88
N VAL A 46 -9.68 3.07 -18.24
CA VAL A 46 -9.19 4.21 -17.47
C VAL A 46 -9.01 3.80 -16.02
N LEU A 47 -7.86 4.14 -15.44
CA LEU A 47 -7.59 4.04 -14.01
C LEU A 47 -7.53 5.45 -13.43
N ARG A 48 -8.45 5.77 -12.53
CA ARG A 48 -8.49 7.06 -11.84
C ARG A 48 -7.58 7.00 -10.63
N VAL A 49 -6.58 7.88 -10.62
CA VAL A 49 -5.56 7.93 -9.56
C VAL A 49 -5.70 9.22 -8.78
N GLY A 50 -6.04 9.10 -7.49
CA GLY A 50 -6.10 10.22 -6.56
C GLY A 50 -4.70 10.70 -6.18
N THR A 51 -4.49 12.02 -6.20
CA THR A 51 -3.24 12.65 -5.76
C THR A 51 -3.52 13.97 -5.04
N SER A 52 -2.74 14.30 -4.00
CA SER A 52 -2.80 15.65 -3.40
C SER A 52 -2.16 16.70 -4.32
N GLY A 53 -1.16 16.26 -5.09
CA GLY A 53 -0.48 17.08 -6.08
C GLY A 53 0.37 18.23 -5.53
N ASP A 54 0.67 18.21 -4.22
CA ASP A 54 1.43 19.25 -3.51
C ASP A 54 2.50 18.65 -2.57
N TYR A 55 2.86 17.38 -2.77
CA TYR A 55 3.75 16.65 -1.87
C TYR A 55 4.99 16.07 -2.59
N PRO A 56 5.92 16.94 -3.07
CA PRO A 56 7.17 16.46 -3.64
C PRO A 56 8.06 15.83 -2.54
N PRO A 57 8.81 14.78 -2.87
CA PRO A 57 9.02 14.16 -4.18
C PRO A 57 8.04 13.02 -4.50
N PHE A 58 7.05 12.77 -3.65
CA PHE A 58 6.06 11.73 -3.90
C PHE A 58 5.19 12.09 -5.09
N SER A 59 4.53 13.24 -5.05
CA SER A 59 3.58 13.64 -6.08
C SER A 59 3.44 15.14 -6.21
N THR A 60 3.53 15.65 -7.44
CA THR A 60 3.11 17.01 -7.81
C THR A 60 2.15 16.93 -9.00
N LEU A 61 1.14 17.80 -9.04
CA LEU A 61 0.16 17.86 -10.12
C LEU A 61 0.13 19.28 -10.69
N LYS A 62 0.54 19.43 -11.95
CA LYS A 62 0.50 20.69 -12.70
C LYS A 62 -0.23 20.48 -14.03
N GLU A 63 -1.22 21.28 -14.31
CA GLU A 63 -1.98 21.24 -15.58
C GLU A 63 -2.51 19.84 -15.94
N GLY A 64 -2.94 19.07 -14.92
CA GLY A 64 -3.45 17.71 -15.10
C GLY A 64 -2.35 16.64 -15.26
N GLN A 65 -1.08 17.02 -15.26
CA GLN A 65 0.06 16.10 -15.34
C GLN A 65 0.67 15.89 -13.96
N ALA A 66 0.75 14.63 -13.54
CA ALA A 66 1.44 14.26 -12.30
C ALA A 66 2.92 13.99 -12.57
N SER A 67 3.75 14.25 -11.55
CA SER A 67 5.17 13.92 -11.55
C SER A 67 5.64 13.53 -10.15
N GLY A 68 6.76 12.84 -10.05
CA GLY A 68 7.33 12.35 -8.79
C GLY A 68 7.33 10.83 -8.70
N PHE A 69 7.63 10.31 -7.52
CA PHE A 69 7.72 8.87 -7.26
C PHE A 69 6.42 8.14 -7.60
N ASP A 70 5.30 8.62 -7.07
CA ASP A 70 3.99 7.97 -7.25
C ASP A 70 3.52 8.02 -8.71
N ALA A 71 3.81 9.14 -9.41
CA ALA A 71 3.48 9.25 -10.83
C ALA A 71 4.25 8.22 -11.65
N ALA A 72 5.58 8.13 -11.47
CA ALA A 72 6.41 7.16 -12.17
C ALA A 72 6.00 5.71 -11.85
N LEU A 73 5.62 5.43 -10.60
CA LEU A 73 5.14 4.12 -10.18
C LEU A 73 3.84 3.75 -10.90
N MET A 74 2.84 4.66 -10.90
CA MET A 74 1.54 4.40 -11.52
C MET A 74 1.62 4.36 -13.05
N GLU A 75 2.48 5.17 -13.68
CA GLU A 75 2.75 5.13 -15.11
C GLU A 75 3.35 3.78 -15.53
N SER A 76 4.30 3.25 -14.77
CA SER A 76 4.87 1.91 -15.00
C SER A 76 3.80 0.83 -14.90
N TYR A 77 2.97 0.86 -13.84
CA TYR A 77 1.85 -0.06 -13.67
C TYR A 77 0.85 0.00 -14.83
N ALA A 78 0.42 1.21 -15.19
CA ALA A 78 -0.55 1.43 -16.24
C ALA A 78 -0.03 0.97 -17.61
N SER A 79 1.25 1.24 -17.91
CA SER A 79 1.91 0.81 -19.14
C SER A 79 1.91 -0.72 -19.28
N GLU A 80 2.26 -1.46 -18.22
CA GLU A 80 2.23 -2.92 -18.23
C GLU A 80 0.82 -3.52 -18.39
N ARG A 81 -0.21 -2.78 -17.98
CA ARG A 81 -1.63 -3.22 -18.01
C ARG A 81 -2.41 -2.67 -19.21
N GLY A 82 -1.80 -1.83 -20.04
CA GLY A 82 -2.50 -1.16 -21.15
C GLY A 82 -3.63 -0.25 -20.66
N LEU A 83 -3.42 0.42 -19.51
CA LEU A 83 -4.38 1.35 -18.91
C LEU A 83 -4.03 2.79 -19.28
N ARG A 84 -5.05 3.66 -19.31
CA ARG A 84 -4.88 5.12 -19.36
C ARG A 84 -5.08 5.67 -17.96
N LEU A 85 -4.15 6.51 -17.50
CA LEU A 85 -4.29 7.18 -16.20
C LEU A 85 -5.12 8.45 -16.33
N GLU A 86 -5.93 8.68 -15.31
CA GLU A 86 -6.63 9.95 -15.09
C GLU A 86 -6.32 10.40 -13.66
N TRP A 87 -5.65 11.55 -13.53
CA TRP A 87 -5.25 12.09 -12.23
C TRP A 87 -6.38 12.94 -11.64
N VAL A 88 -6.80 12.57 -10.41
CA VAL A 88 -7.88 13.25 -9.67
C VAL A 88 -7.29 13.89 -8.41
N ARG A 89 -7.41 15.22 -8.31
CA ARG A 89 -6.91 15.93 -7.13
C ARG A 89 -7.82 15.73 -5.93
N PHE A 90 -7.21 15.42 -4.76
CA PHE A 90 -7.85 15.46 -3.45
C PHE A 90 -7.11 16.40 -2.51
N ARG A 91 -7.71 16.76 -1.38
CA ARG A 91 -7.08 17.42 -0.25
C ARG A 91 -6.96 16.45 0.92
N TRP A 92 -5.91 16.57 1.73
CA TRP A 92 -5.64 15.62 2.82
C TRP A 92 -6.82 15.39 3.77
N PRO A 93 -7.57 16.39 4.25
CA PRO A 93 -8.74 16.14 5.08
C PRO A 93 -9.83 15.34 4.37
N GLU A 94 -9.91 15.43 3.04
CA GLU A 94 -10.98 14.88 2.21
C GLU A 94 -10.67 13.50 1.62
N LEU A 95 -9.42 13.01 1.73
CA LEU A 95 -8.97 11.74 1.14
C LEU A 95 -9.96 10.59 1.36
N VAL A 96 -10.40 10.38 2.60
CA VAL A 96 -11.30 9.28 2.97
C VAL A 96 -12.72 9.50 2.42
N ALA A 97 -13.20 10.75 2.46
CA ALA A 97 -14.51 11.11 1.92
C ALA A 97 -14.54 10.95 0.39
N ASP A 98 -13.48 11.38 -0.29
CA ASP A 98 -13.33 11.27 -1.74
C ASP A 98 -13.23 9.82 -2.19
N LEU A 99 -12.53 8.96 -1.44
CA LEU A 99 -12.49 7.52 -1.70
C LEU A 99 -13.90 6.89 -1.56
N ARG A 100 -14.62 7.19 -0.48
CA ARG A 100 -16.00 6.73 -0.28
C ARG A 100 -16.97 7.19 -1.36
N ALA A 101 -16.72 8.36 -1.93
CA ALA A 101 -17.49 8.90 -3.05
C ALA A 101 -17.05 8.36 -4.42
N HIS A 102 -16.14 7.36 -4.44
CA HIS A 102 -15.59 6.72 -5.65
C HIS A 102 -15.04 7.72 -6.68
N ARG A 103 -14.44 8.84 -6.21
CA ARG A 103 -13.83 9.83 -7.09
C ARG A 103 -12.60 9.30 -7.82
N PHE A 104 -11.91 8.35 -7.22
CA PHE A 104 -10.76 7.64 -7.78
C PHE A 104 -10.75 6.17 -7.32
N ASP A 105 -10.06 5.33 -8.04
CA ASP A 105 -9.97 3.89 -7.81
C ASP A 105 -8.83 3.56 -6.84
N VAL A 106 -7.73 4.32 -6.92
CA VAL A 106 -6.55 4.23 -6.06
C VAL A 106 -6.03 5.62 -5.76
N ALA A 107 -5.58 5.87 -4.54
CA ALA A 107 -4.94 7.12 -4.16
C ALA A 107 -3.45 6.91 -3.87
N THR A 108 -2.66 7.94 -4.16
CA THR A 108 -1.21 8.07 -3.99
C THR A 108 -0.89 9.34 -3.21
N SER A 109 0.33 9.82 -3.21
CA SER A 109 0.89 10.98 -2.49
C SER A 109 1.52 10.65 -1.14
N GLY A 110 2.34 9.59 -1.14
CA GLY A 110 3.05 9.22 0.08
C GLY A 110 2.10 8.89 1.24
N ILE A 111 1.01 8.17 0.96
CA ILE A 111 -0.04 7.90 1.96
C ILE A 111 0.49 6.96 3.04
N THR A 112 0.61 7.47 4.25
CA THR A 112 0.99 6.67 5.43
C THR A 112 -0.14 5.73 5.84
N VAL A 113 0.21 4.48 6.13
CA VAL A 113 -0.71 3.47 6.70
C VAL A 113 -1.17 3.91 8.09
N ARG A 114 -2.48 3.97 8.29
CA ARG A 114 -3.10 4.40 9.55
C ARG A 114 -4.33 3.55 9.85
N PRO A 115 -4.52 3.13 11.13
CA PRO A 115 -5.64 2.26 11.51
C PRO A 115 -7.00 2.81 11.07
N GLU A 116 -7.24 4.10 11.26
CA GLU A 116 -8.53 4.73 10.96
C GLU A 116 -8.85 4.71 9.46
N ARG A 117 -7.84 4.80 8.62
CA ARG A 117 -8.01 4.70 7.15
C ARG A 117 -8.29 3.26 6.73
N SER A 118 -7.72 2.26 7.43
CA SER A 118 -7.99 0.84 7.14
C SER A 118 -9.46 0.47 7.34
N LEU A 119 -10.23 1.25 8.13
CA LEU A 119 -11.68 1.05 8.27
C LEU A 119 -12.44 1.36 6.98
N THR A 120 -11.95 2.30 6.18
CA THR A 120 -12.64 2.77 4.98
C THR A 120 -12.07 2.18 3.70
N GLY A 121 -10.75 2.15 3.55
CA GLY A 121 -10.09 1.69 2.33
C GLY A 121 -9.21 0.46 2.55
N ARG A 122 -8.48 0.09 1.52
CA ARG A 122 -7.51 -0.99 1.55
C ARG A 122 -6.13 -0.45 1.15
N TYR A 123 -5.12 -0.74 1.95
CA TYR A 123 -3.73 -0.50 1.57
C TYR A 123 -3.17 -1.65 0.73
N THR A 124 -2.23 -1.32 -0.16
CA THR A 124 -1.39 -2.32 -0.83
C THR A 124 -0.24 -2.75 0.07
N VAL A 125 0.61 -3.66 -0.43
CA VAL A 125 1.95 -3.85 0.14
C VAL A 125 2.72 -2.52 0.11
N PRO A 126 3.68 -2.31 1.04
CA PRO A 126 4.40 -1.04 1.14
C PRO A 126 5.14 -0.66 -0.12
N VAL A 127 5.15 0.63 -0.48
CA VAL A 127 5.94 1.16 -1.60
C VAL A 127 7.17 1.92 -1.12
N ALA A 128 7.12 2.50 0.09
CA ALA A 128 8.22 3.22 0.70
C ALA A 128 8.11 3.20 2.22
N ARG A 129 9.18 3.64 2.90
CA ARG A 129 9.20 3.93 4.32
C ARG A 129 9.71 5.34 4.53
N ASN A 130 9.21 5.98 5.56
CA ASN A 130 9.71 7.25 6.04
C ASN A 130 9.56 7.33 7.57
N GLY A 131 9.83 8.48 8.16
CA GLY A 131 9.61 8.71 9.58
C GLY A 131 9.51 10.20 9.83
N ALA A 132 8.67 10.59 10.78
CA ALA A 132 8.49 11.98 11.17
C ALA A 132 9.78 12.55 11.75
N LEU A 133 10.15 13.77 11.35
CA LEU A 133 11.26 14.54 11.89
C LEU A 133 10.91 16.02 12.01
N LEU A 134 11.65 16.73 12.85
CA LEU A 134 11.57 18.19 12.94
C LEU A 134 12.65 18.84 12.06
N LEU A 135 12.25 19.86 11.32
CA LEU A 135 13.12 20.92 10.85
C LEU A 135 13.03 22.03 11.89
N LEU A 136 14.03 22.12 12.77
CA LEU A 136 14.00 22.87 14.02
C LEU A 136 14.92 24.10 13.97
N ARG A 137 14.38 25.27 14.25
CA ARG A 137 15.16 26.41 14.73
C ARG A 137 15.27 26.29 16.24
N ARG A 138 16.41 25.79 16.71
CA ARG A 138 16.56 25.50 18.14
C ARG A 138 16.41 26.77 18.95
N PRO A 139 15.44 26.89 19.85
CA PRO A 139 15.34 28.03 20.76
C PRO A 139 16.46 28.05 21.79
N ASP A 140 16.88 29.22 22.27
CA ASP A 140 17.96 29.36 23.25
C ASP A 140 17.69 28.61 24.57
N TRP A 141 16.43 28.42 24.92
CA TRP A 141 16.02 27.68 26.13
C TRP A 141 15.96 26.16 25.91
N ALA A 142 16.05 25.67 24.69
CA ALA A 142 16.05 24.24 24.41
C ALA A 142 17.39 23.59 24.83
N PRO A 143 17.36 22.31 25.28
CA PRO A 143 18.59 21.60 25.59
C PRO A 143 19.54 21.60 24.39
N PRO A 144 20.85 21.75 24.59
CA PRO A 144 21.82 21.67 23.51
C PRO A 144 21.80 20.26 22.90
N PRO A 145 22.25 20.10 21.64
CA PRO A 145 22.43 18.79 21.04
C PRO A 145 23.40 17.97 21.89
N VAL A 146 23.03 16.74 22.25
CA VAL A 146 23.94 15.85 22.99
C VAL A 146 24.94 15.24 22.01
N SER A 147 26.18 15.62 22.10
CA SER A 147 27.27 15.06 21.30
C SER A 147 27.51 13.60 21.70
N GLY A 148 27.23 12.64 20.79
CA GLY A 148 27.70 11.26 20.90
C GLY A 148 26.76 10.24 21.56
N ALA A 149 25.60 10.65 22.07
CA ALA A 149 24.53 9.73 22.42
C ALA A 149 23.35 9.93 21.47
N SER A 150 22.70 8.85 21.04
CA SER A 150 21.36 8.95 20.51
C SER A 150 20.49 9.46 21.68
N GLU A 151 20.31 10.79 21.81
CA GLU A 151 19.18 11.29 22.60
C GLU A 151 17.99 10.48 22.13
N GLU A 152 17.25 9.92 23.09
CA GLU A 152 15.93 9.40 22.71
C GLU A 152 15.20 10.57 22.03
N PRO A 153 14.92 10.51 20.73
CA PRO A 153 14.33 11.64 20.02
C PRO A 153 13.06 12.15 20.70
N LEU A 154 12.36 11.27 21.42
CA LEU A 154 11.18 11.57 22.22
C LEU A 154 11.47 12.44 23.46
N ALA A 155 12.67 12.41 24.00
CA ALA A 155 13.05 13.27 25.12
C ALA A 155 13.09 14.76 24.70
N LEU A 156 13.63 15.03 23.51
CA LEU A 156 13.63 16.38 22.95
C LEU A 156 12.20 16.86 22.65
N LEU A 157 11.31 16.01 22.09
CA LEU A 157 9.92 16.41 21.86
C LEU A 157 9.24 16.86 23.16
N ARG A 158 9.45 16.10 24.26
CA ARG A 158 8.90 16.48 25.58
C ARG A 158 9.47 17.80 26.08
N ALA A 159 10.76 18.08 25.85
CA ALA A 159 11.38 19.34 26.25
C ALA A 159 10.88 20.55 25.45
N LEU A 160 10.51 20.34 24.19
CA LEU A 160 9.95 21.35 23.29
C LEU A 160 8.44 21.58 23.48
N ASP A 161 7.74 20.69 24.20
CA ASP A 161 6.29 20.82 24.42
C ASP A 161 5.97 21.90 25.46
N ARG A 162 6.02 23.16 25.04
CA ARG A 162 5.79 24.35 25.85
C ARG A 162 4.86 25.34 25.13
N PRO A 163 4.07 26.16 25.86
CA PRO A 163 3.11 27.09 25.26
C PRO A 163 3.71 28.12 24.31
N GLU A 164 4.97 28.49 24.49
CA GLU A 164 5.69 29.42 23.62
C GLU A 164 6.21 28.78 22.33
N PHE A 165 6.32 27.43 22.26
CA PHE A 165 6.84 26.73 21.08
C PHE A 165 5.78 26.65 19.97
N ARG A 166 6.14 27.05 18.76
CA ARG A 166 5.27 27.10 17.59
C ARG A 166 5.71 26.02 16.59
N LEU A 167 4.84 25.04 16.36
CA LEU A 167 5.10 23.93 15.46
C LEU A 167 4.20 24.02 14.22
N ALA A 168 4.78 24.21 13.06
CA ALA A 168 4.06 24.18 11.78
C ALA A 168 3.93 22.75 11.27
N VAL A 169 2.77 22.41 10.72
CA VAL A 169 2.47 21.08 10.18
C VAL A 169 1.42 21.16 9.09
N ASN A 170 1.47 20.25 8.11
CA ASN A 170 0.44 20.15 7.09
C ASN A 170 -0.89 19.65 7.68
N ARG A 171 -1.98 20.39 7.41
CA ARG A 171 -3.32 20.12 7.94
C ARG A 171 -3.90 18.83 7.36
N GLY A 172 -4.50 17.99 8.21
CA GLY A 172 -5.23 16.78 7.85
C GLY A 172 -4.34 15.58 7.49
N GLY A 173 -3.01 15.80 7.39
CA GLY A 173 -2.04 14.75 7.10
C GLY A 173 -1.71 13.86 8.31
N HIS A 174 -0.83 12.88 8.08
CA HIS A 174 -0.31 12.02 9.14
C HIS A 174 0.50 12.82 10.16
N LEU A 175 1.32 13.76 9.71
CA LEU A 175 2.19 14.56 10.56
C LEU A 175 1.42 15.45 11.55
N GLU A 176 0.25 15.97 11.20
CA GLU A 176 -0.60 16.68 12.17
C GLU A 176 -1.02 15.76 13.32
N ARG A 177 -1.35 14.49 13.04
CA ARG A 177 -1.65 13.51 14.08
C ARG A 177 -0.44 13.24 14.97
N VAL A 178 0.76 13.07 14.39
CA VAL A 178 2.01 12.92 15.15
C VAL A 178 2.24 14.14 16.04
N ALA A 179 2.07 15.36 15.50
CA ALA A 179 2.18 16.58 16.28
C ALA A 179 1.24 16.58 17.49
N ARG A 180 -0.04 16.31 17.28
CA ARG A 180 -1.05 16.30 18.36
C ARG A 180 -0.85 15.17 19.38
N ALA A 181 -0.21 14.07 19.01
CA ALA A 181 0.13 12.99 19.94
C ALA A 181 1.29 13.34 20.87
N HIS A 182 2.25 14.15 20.42
CA HIS A 182 3.47 14.45 21.16
C HIS A 182 3.51 15.84 21.77
N PHE A 183 2.70 16.78 21.27
CA PHE A 183 2.67 18.17 21.71
C PHE A 183 1.29 18.54 22.25
N GLN A 184 1.20 18.64 23.58
CA GLN A 184 -0.05 18.94 24.30
C GLN A 184 -0.14 20.41 24.69
N GLN A 185 0.99 21.11 24.84
CA GLN A 185 1.11 22.49 25.27
C GLN A 185 1.51 23.43 24.14
N ALA A 186 2.35 22.95 23.21
CA ALA A 186 2.86 23.73 22.09
C ALA A 186 1.76 24.20 21.14
N ARG A 187 1.99 25.34 20.52
CA ARG A 187 1.07 25.93 19.53
C ARG A 187 1.24 25.27 18.17
N ILE A 188 0.32 24.36 17.81
CA ILE A 188 0.32 23.69 16.50
C ILE A 188 -0.32 24.60 15.46
N LEU A 189 0.46 24.98 14.46
CA LEU A 189 0.05 25.77 13.28
C LEU A 189 -0.28 24.79 12.15
N ALA A 190 -1.54 24.38 12.05
CA ALA A 190 -2.00 23.46 10.99
C ALA A 190 -2.24 24.24 9.69
N ILE A 191 -1.35 24.11 8.72
CA ILE A 191 -1.29 24.88 7.47
C ILE A 191 -1.85 24.02 6.33
N PRO A 192 -2.79 24.56 5.52
CA PRO A 192 -3.43 23.77 4.44
C PRO A 192 -2.50 23.42 3.28
N ASP A 193 -1.56 24.31 2.96
CA ASP A 193 -0.60 24.15 1.87
C ASP A 193 0.73 23.62 2.43
N ASN A 194 1.19 22.49 1.90
CA ASN A 194 2.41 21.84 2.35
C ASN A 194 3.66 22.72 2.10
N ALA A 195 3.72 23.44 1.00
CA ALA A 195 4.85 24.35 0.73
C ALA A 195 4.92 25.49 1.75
N ALA A 196 3.77 26.00 2.21
CA ALA A 196 3.70 27.04 3.22
C ALA A 196 4.15 26.60 4.62
N VAL A 197 4.20 25.28 4.90
CA VAL A 197 4.76 24.74 6.16
C VAL A 197 6.27 25.02 6.23
N ARG A 198 7.00 24.78 5.14
CA ARG A 198 8.43 25.12 5.04
C ARG A 198 8.67 26.62 5.22
N GLU A 199 7.85 27.43 4.58
CA GLU A 199 7.98 28.89 4.63
C GLU A 199 7.73 29.44 6.05
N ALA A 200 6.81 28.84 6.79
CA ALA A 200 6.54 29.25 8.18
C ALA A 200 7.76 29.12 9.09
N VAL A 201 8.58 28.07 8.91
CA VAL A 201 9.83 27.93 9.69
C VAL A 201 10.96 28.77 9.09
N ALA A 202 11.03 28.92 7.78
CA ALA A 202 12.04 29.72 7.11
C ALA A 202 11.95 31.22 7.51
N SER A 203 10.73 31.75 7.56
CA SER A 203 10.45 33.14 7.96
C SER A 203 10.49 33.40 9.47
N GLY A 204 10.59 32.34 10.31
CA GLY A 204 10.52 32.49 11.78
C GLY A 204 9.09 32.62 12.31
N GLN A 205 8.07 32.42 11.50
CA GLN A 205 6.67 32.38 11.93
C GLN A 205 6.40 31.16 12.82
N ALA A 206 7.11 30.04 12.58
CA ALA A 206 7.19 28.87 13.42
C ALA A 206 8.62 28.59 13.87
N ASP A 207 8.78 27.97 15.05
CA ASP A 207 10.06 27.57 15.61
C ASP A 207 10.55 26.25 15.02
N ALA A 208 9.59 25.39 14.59
CA ALA A 208 9.88 24.17 13.86
C ALA A 208 8.78 23.85 12.85
N ALA A 209 9.14 23.04 11.86
CA ALA A 209 8.20 22.34 10.99
C ALA A 209 8.33 20.84 11.21
N LEU A 210 7.19 20.14 11.34
CA LEU A 210 7.16 18.68 11.32
C LEU A 210 7.06 18.22 9.86
N SER A 211 8.07 17.47 9.44
CA SER A 211 8.18 16.86 8.12
C SER A 211 8.57 15.38 8.27
N ASN A 212 9.15 14.77 7.26
CA ASN A 212 9.60 13.39 7.29
C ASN A 212 10.99 13.22 6.67
N THR A 213 11.56 12.02 6.81
CA THR A 213 12.92 11.69 6.34
C THR A 213 13.13 11.81 4.84
N VAL A 214 12.07 11.91 4.03
CA VAL A 214 12.14 12.07 2.57
C VAL A 214 12.08 13.56 2.19
N GLU A 215 11.18 14.31 2.78
CA GLU A 215 10.93 15.71 2.44
C GLU A 215 11.80 16.69 3.26
N GLY A 216 12.00 16.40 4.55
CA GLY A 216 12.73 17.28 5.47
C GLY A 216 14.14 17.67 5.00
N PRO A 217 14.98 16.75 4.51
CA PRO A 217 16.29 17.12 3.95
C PRO A 217 16.20 18.14 2.81
N ARG A 218 15.20 18.03 1.94
CA ARG A 218 14.96 18.98 0.84
C ARG A 218 14.49 20.34 1.35
N TRP A 219 13.71 20.35 2.42
CA TRP A 219 13.28 21.59 3.05
C TRP A 219 14.43 22.32 3.73
N ALA A 220 15.40 21.58 4.25
CA ALA A 220 16.59 22.15 4.88
C ALA A 220 17.55 22.79 3.86
N GLU A 221 17.50 22.39 2.58
CA GLU A 221 18.38 22.92 1.54
C GLU A 221 18.23 24.45 1.42
N GLY A 222 19.37 25.14 1.51
CA GLY A 222 19.45 26.61 1.43
C GLY A 222 18.97 27.36 2.66
N LEU A 223 18.55 26.68 3.73
CA LEU A 223 18.20 27.31 5.00
C LEU A 223 19.35 27.20 6.01
N THR A 224 19.73 28.30 6.63
CA THR A 224 20.77 28.36 7.68
C THR A 224 20.14 28.43 9.07
N GLY A 225 20.83 27.90 10.09
CA GLY A 225 20.37 27.93 11.49
C GLY A 225 19.16 27.01 11.77
N LEU A 226 18.92 26.04 10.91
CA LEU A 226 17.94 24.98 11.11
C LEU A 226 18.65 23.63 11.16
N GLU A 227 18.13 22.73 11.99
CA GLU A 227 18.63 21.38 12.14
C GLU A 227 17.51 20.36 11.88
N LEU A 228 17.88 19.17 11.40
CA LEU A 228 16.98 18.04 11.27
C LEU A 228 17.11 17.13 12.50
N VAL A 229 16.01 16.89 13.18
CA VAL A 229 15.97 16.06 14.40
C VAL A 229 14.96 14.95 14.24
N GLY A 230 15.36 13.72 14.51
CA GLY A 230 14.54 12.51 14.33
C GLY A 230 15.28 11.45 13.53
N PRO A 231 14.56 10.41 12.98
CA PRO A 231 13.11 10.29 12.98
C PRO A 231 12.53 9.86 14.34
N PHE A 232 11.29 10.31 14.60
CA PHE A 232 10.52 9.96 15.82
C PHE A 232 9.56 8.80 15.59
N THR A 233 9.20 8.57 14.32
CA THR A 233 8.32 7.48 13.89
C THR A 233 9.00 6.63 12.84
N ARG A 234 8.45 5.44 12.62
CA ARG A 234 8.77 4.57 11.49
C ARG A 234 7.48 4.32 10.74
N ASP A 235 7.30 5.05 9.66
CA ASP A 235 6.05 5.08 8.93
C ASP A 235 6.11 4.25 7.65
N VAL A 236 5.05 3.53 7.38
CA VAL A 236 4.86 2.75 6.16
C VAL A 236 4.02 3.55 5.17
N VAL A 237 4.51 3.67 3.95
CA VAL A 237 3.81 4.32 2.84
C VAL A 237 3.28 3.25 1.88
N ALA A 238 2.00 3.32 1.53
CA ALA A 238 1.35 2.39 0.61
C ALA A 238 0.35 3.13 -0.28
N LEU A 239 -0.06 2.49 -1.38
CA LEU A 239 -1.19 2.95 -2.17
C LEU A 239 -2.48 2.65 -1.41
N TYR A 240 -3.48 3.51 -1.57
CA TYR A 240 -4.74 3.41 -0.84
C TYR A 240 -5.90 3.21 -1.82
N VAL A 241 -6.48 2.02 -1.82
CA VAL A 241 -7.40 1.51 -2.84
C VAL A 241 -8.84 1.53 -2.31
N ASP A 242 -9.78 1.84 -3.18
CA ASP A 242 -11.21 1.70 -2.90
C ASP A 242 -11.52 0.24 -2.52
N PRO A 243 -12.20 -0.02 -1.40
CA PRO A 243 -12.45 -1.37 -0.91
C PRO A 243 -13.32 -2.21 -1.86
N SER A 244 -14.10 -1.58 -2.75
CA SER A 244 -14.86 -2.27 -3.80
C SER A 244 -13.96 -2.79 -4.94
N GLN A 245 -12.74 -2.27 -5.07
CA GLN A 245 -11.75 -2.62 -6.09
C GLN A 245 -10.78 -3.72 -5.61
N SER A 246 -11.32 -4.81 -5.10
CA SER A 246 -10.51 -5.90 -4.51
C SER A 246 -9.55 -6.56 -5.50
N GLU A 247 -9.96 -6.70 -6.78
CA GLU A 247 -9.13 -7.26 -7.85
C GLU A 247 -7.96 -6.32 -8.20
N LEU A 248 -8.22 -5.01 -8.30
CA LEU A 248 -7.19 -4.00 -8.52
C LEU A 248 -6.15 -4.04 -7.37
N ALA A 249 -6.61 -4.10 -6.13
CA ALA A 249 -5.72 -4.15 -4.98
C ALA A 249 -4.83 -5.41 -4.97
N ALA A 250 -5.39 -6.58 -5.31
CA ALA A 250 -4.64 -7.83 -5.39
C ALA A 250 -3.63 -7.85 -6.57
N ASP A 251 -4.00 -7.25 -7.72
CA ASP A 251 -3.09 -7.11 -8.85
C ASP A 251 -1.96 -6.13 -8.53
N LEU A 252 -2.26 -4.98 -7.90
CA LEU A 252 -1.24 -4.04 -7.42
C LEU A 252 -0.29 -4.70 -6.43
N ASP A 253 -0.79 -5.45 -5.44
CA ASP A 253 0.04 -6.18 -4.49
C ASP A 253 1.00 -7.14 -5.20
N THR A 254 0.48 -7.94 -6.14
CA THR A 254 1.29 -8.89 -6.91
C THR A 254 2.32 -8.18 -7.79
N TRP A 255 1.94 -7.08 -8.42
CA TRP A 255 2.82 -6.29 -9.25
C TRP A 255 3.94 -5.63 -8.42
N LEU A 256 3.62 -5.01 -7.29
CA LEU A 256 4.59 -4.36 -6.40
C LEU A 256 5.61 -5.35 -5.84
N LEU A 257 5.19 -6.57 -5.45
CA LEU A 257 6.09 -7.63 -5.01
C LEU A 257 7.10 -8.00 -6.12
N ARG A 258 6.65 -8.10 -7.38
CA ARG A 258 7.55 -8.35 -8.53
C ARG A 258 8.49 -7.18 -8.80
N GLN A 259 8.02 -5.93 -8.68
CA GLN A 259 8.87 -4.75 -8.85
C GLN A 259 9.94 -4.65 -7.75
N GLU A 260 9.64 -5.09 -6.54
CA GLU A 260 10.63 -5.20 -5.46
C GLU A 260 11.66 -6.29 -5.76
N GLU A 261 11.20 -7.48 -6.14
CA GLU A 261 12.06 -8.62 -6.46
C GLU A 261 13.02 -8.34 -7.63
N SER A 262 12.53 -7.64 -8.65
CA SER A 262 13.35 -7.23 -9.80
C SER A 262 14.30 -6.07 -9.50
N GLY A 263 14.14 -5.38 -8.35
CA GLY A 263 14.89 -4.18 -8.01
C GLY A 263 14.32 -2.88 -8.57
N ALA A 264 13.34 -2.93 -9.48
CA ALA A 264 12.78 -1.75 -10.15
C ALA A 264 12.12 -0.77 -9.16
N LEU A 265 11.42 -1.27 -8.13
CA LEU A 265 10.87 -0.42 -7.08
C LEU A 265 11.98 0.25 -6.26
N GLY A 266 13.08 -0.45 -5.99
CA GLY A 266 14.26 0.09 -5.33
C GLY A 266 14.92 1.23 -6.13
N GLU A 267 15.02 1.06 -7.45
CA GLU A 267 15.55 2.11 -8.34
C GLU A 267 14.67 3.36 -8.37
N LEU A 268 13.34 3.18 -8.38
CA LEU A 268 12.41 4.31 -8.29
C LEU A 268 12.57 5.05 -6.96
N ARG A 269 12.67 4.35 -5.83
CA ARG A 269 12.94 4.98 -4.53
C ARG A 269 14.24 5.75 -4.52
N ALA A 270 15.32 5.15 -5.01
CA ALA A 270 16.63 5.80 -5.09
C ALA A 270 16.58 7.10 -5.92
N ARG A 271 15.90 7.05 -7.07
CA ARG A 271 15.78 8.18 -8.00
C ARG A 271 14.99 9.34 -7.41
N TYR A 272 13.86 9.07 -6.77
CA TYR A 272 12.91 10.09 -6.36
C TYR A 272 13.00 10.44 -4.87
N LEU A 273 13.16 9.43 -3.99
CA LEU A 273 13.04 9.63 -2.54
C LEU A 273 14.39 9.84 -1.85
N GLY A 274 15.48 9.48 -2.52
CA GLY A 274 16.84 9.63 -1.99
C GLY A 274 17.33 8.42 -1.19
N PRO A 275 18.58 8.46 -0.68
CA PRO A 275 19.26 7.32 -0.10
C PRO A 275 18.60 6.81 1.20
N GLY A 276 17.90 7.66 1.94
CA GLY A 276 17.20 7.27 3.18
C GLY A 276 15.96 6.37 2.96
N ALA A 277 15.53 6.19 1.70
CA ALA A 277 14.35 5.40 1.35
C ALA A 277 14.68 4.19 0.44
N THR A 278 15.93 3.80 0.31
CA THR A 278 16.37 2.78 -0.66
C THR A 278 16.21 1.34 -0.16
N GLY A 279 16.02 1.12 1.13
CA GLY A 279 15.82 -0.22 1.69
C GLY A 279 14.59 -0.92 1.11
N PRO A 280 14.58 -2.27 1.06
CA PRO A 280 13.44 -3.04 0.58
C PRO A 280 12.21 -2.80 1.48
N THR A 281 11.04 -2.73 0.85
CA THR A 281 9.77 -2.46 1.56
C THR A 281 8.68 -3.46 1.23
N ALA A 282 8.73 -4.05 0.04
CA ALA A 282 7.74 -4.97 -0.47
C ALA A 282 8.30 -6.39 -0.67
N THR A 283 9.34 -6.80 0.09
CA THR A 283 9.65 -8.23 0.13
C THR A 283 8.49 -8.99 0.78
N PRO A 284 8.28 -10.27 0.50
CA PRO A 284 7.19 -11.02 1.12
C PRO A 284 7.18 -10.93 2.66
N VAL A 285 8.37 -10.94 3.29
CA VAL A 285 8.51 -10.81 4.75
C VAL A 285 8.14 -9.40 5.23
N ASP A 286 8.67 -8.36 4.59
CA ASP A 286 8.38 -6.98 4.96
C ASP A 286 6.90 -6.63 4.75
N ALA A 287 6.30 -7.11 3.65
CA ALA A 287 4.89 -6.93 3.36
C ALA A 287 4.00 -7.67 4.37
N LEU A 288 4.38 -8.88 4.77
CA LEU A 288 3.65 -9.67 5.76
C LEU A 288 3.72 -9.05 7.16
N LEU A 289 4.89 -8.58 7.58
CA LEU A 289 5.06 -7.85 8.84
C LEU A 289 4.26 -6.55 8.85
N SER A 290 4.27 -5.80 7.75
CA SER A 290 3.49 -4.56 7.62
C SER A 290 1.98 -4.82 7.68
N ALA A 291 1.47 -5.85 7.01
CA ALA A 291 0.06 -6.23 7.09
C ALA A 291 -0.32 -6.70 8.51
N THR A 292 0.59 -7.41 9.20
CA THR A 292 0.42 -7.83 10.60
C THR A 292 0.38 -6.59 11.51
N SER A 293 1.28 -5.63 11.33
CA SER A 293 1.30 -4.36 12.06
C SER A 293 -0.01 -3.59 11.88
N GLU A 294 -0.48 -3.45 10.64
CA GLU A 294 -1.76 -2.80 10.33
C GLU A 294 -2.92 -3.48 11.06
N ARG A 295 -2.99 -4.81 11.00
CA ARG A 295 -4.05 -5.58 11.68
C ARG A 295 -4.01 -5.38 13.19
N LEU A 296 -2.83 -5.45 13.81
CA LEU A 296 -2.65 -5.32 15.25
C LEU A 296 -2.93 -3.88 15.73
N SER A 297 -2.64 -2.88 14.93
CA SER A 297 -2.93 -1.48 15.23
C SER A 297 -4.43 -1.16 15.33
N LEU A 298 -5.31 -2.03 14.81
CA LEU A 298 -6.77 -1.92 15.00
C LEU A 298 -7.25 -2.48 16.34
N MET A 299 -6.44 -3.23 17.07
CA MET A 299 -6.88 -3.94 18.28
C MET A 299 -7.39 -3.03 19.40
N PRO A 300 -6.84 -1.83 19.64
CA PRO A 300 -7.43 -0.90 20.60
C PRO A 300 -8.86 -0.48 20.23
N LEU A 301 -9.15 -0.24 18.93
CA LEU A 301 -10.50 0.09 18.47
C LEU A 301 -11.46 -1.10 18.64
N VAL A 302 -10.98 -2.32 18.36
CA VAL A 302 -11.75 -3.56 18.59
C VAL A 302 -12.08 -3.75 20.07
N ALA A 303 -11.13 -3.47 20.98
CA ALA A 303 -11.36 -3.56 22.41
C ALA A 303 -12.47 -2.61 22.88
N VAL A 304 -12.43 -1.34 22.45
CA VAL A 304 -13.44 -0.35 22.74
C VAL A 304 -14.83 -0.77 22.24
N ALA A 305 -14.90 -1.26 20.98
CA ALA A 305 -16.16 -1.72 20.39
C ALA A 305 -16.72 -2.91 21.15
N LYS A 306 -15.92 -3.94 21.42
CA LYS A 306 -16.34 -5.13 22.20
C LYS A 306 -16.83 -4.78 23.58
N GLN A 307 -16.13 -3.89 24.29
CA GLN A 307 -16.53 -3.47 25.62
C GLN A 307 -17.90 -2.78 25.61
N ARG A 308 -18.15 -1.89 24.64
CA ARG A 308 -19.43 -1.19 24.49
C ARG A 308 -20.59 -2.10 24.12
N GLU A 309 -20.31 -3.12 23.31
CA GLU A 309 -21.30 -4.12 22.89
C GLU A 309 -21.42 -5.29 23.90
N GLY A 310 -20.67 -5.29 25.01
CA GLY A 310 -20.67 -6.37 26.00
C GLY A 310 -20.13 -7.69 25.45
N GLN A 311 -19.30 -7.65 24.41
CA GLN A 311 -18.74 -8.84 23.78
C GLN A 311 -17.42 -9.24 24.45
N PRO A 312 -17.18 -10.55 24.69
CA PRO A 312 -15.93 -11.03 25.27
C PRO A 312 -14.78 -10.87 24.29
N ILE A 313 -13.56 -10.71 24.82
CA ILE A 313 -12.33 -10.66 24.00
C ILE A 313 -12.04 -12.06 23.43
N GLU A 314 -12.18 -13.09 24.25
CA GLU A 314 -11.93 -14.48 23.88
C GLU A 314 -13.23 -15.20 23.47
N VAL A 315 -13.25 -15.75 22.26
CA VAL A 315 -14.36 -16.54 21.74
C VAL A 315 -13.77 -17.73 20.97
N PRO A 316 -13.49 -18.88 21.67
CA PRO A 316 -12.78 -20.00 21.04
C PRO A 316 -13.41 -20.52 19.75
N ALA A 317 -14.76 -20.57 19.68
CA ALA A 317 -15.45 -20.99 18.47
C ALA A 317 -15.26 -20.02 17.29
N GLN A 318 -15.07 -18.71 17.56
CA GLN A 318 -14.74 -17.73 16.53
C GLN A 318 -13.28 -17.86 16.10
N GLU A 319 -12.37 -18.08 17.04
CA GLU A 319 -10.94 -18.26 16.78
C GLU A 319 -10.71 -19.47 15.86
N ALA A 320 -11.38 -20.60 16.14
CA ALA A 320 -11.31 -21.80 15.29
C ALA A 320 -11.81 -21.52 13.87
N ARG A 321 -12.92 -20.79 13.70
CA ARG A 321 -13.44 -20.42 12.36
C ARG A 321 -12.48 -19.51 11.61
N VAL A 322 -11.86 -18.54 12.29
CA VAL A 322 -10.86 -17.63 11.69
C VAL A 322 -9.65 -18.42 11.22
N LEU A 323 -9.16 -19.36 12.02
CA LEU A 323 -8.02 -20.19 11.65
C LEU A 323 -8.32 -21.08 10.43
N GLU A 324 -9.49 -21.70 10.39
CA GLU A 324 -9.90 -22.54 9.26
C GLU A 324 -10.05 -21.71 7.98
N ALA A 325 -10.71 -20.56 8.05
CA ALA A 325 -10.83 -19.63 6.92
C ALA A 325 -9.45 -19.16 6.40
N ALA A 326 -8.54 -18.82 7.31
CA ALA A 326 -7.19 -18.40 6.95
C ALA A 326 -6.41 -19.52 6.24
N ARG A 327 -6.52 -20.76 6.70
CA ARG A 327 -5.90 -21.92 6.03
C ARG A 327 -6.44 -22.12 4.62
N ALA A 328 -7.76 -22.06 4.44
CA ALA A 328 -8.40 -22.22 3.14
C ALA A 328 -7.94 -21.10 2.16
N GLU A 329 -7.84 -19.86 2.62
CA GLU A 329 -7.32 -18.73 1.82
C GLU A 329 -5.85 -18.92 1.45
N VAL A 330 -5.00 -19.39 2.39
CA VAL A 330 -3.59 -19.68 2.10
C VAL A 330 -3.46 -20.79 1.06
N GLN A 331 -4.23 -21.87 1.17
CA GLN A 331 -4.24 -22.96 0.18
C GLN A 331 -4.64 -22.46 -1.20
N LYS A 332 -5.69 -21.62 -1.28
CA LYS A 332 -6.12 -20.98 -2.53
C LYS A 332 -5.03 -20.10 -3.13
N ALA A 333 -4.37 -19.30 -2.30
CA ALA A 333 -3.28 -18.43 -2.73
C ALA A 333 -2.07 -19.23 -3.22
N ALA A 334 -1.68 -20.29 -2.51
CA ALA A 334 -0.60 -21.19 -2.90
C ALA A 334 -0.89 -21.87 -4.25
N ALA A 335 -2.11 -22.35 -4.45
CA ALA A 335 -2.55 -22.96 -5.71
C ALA A 335 -2.50 -21.95 -6.88
N ALA A 336 -2.92 -20.71 -6.66
CA ALA A 336 -2.85 -19.65 -7.66
C ALA A 336 -1.41 -19.26 -8.04
N LEU A 337 -0.46 -19.46 -7.13
CA LEU A 337 0.98 -19.23 -7.36
C LEU A 337 1.70 -20.45 -7.93
N GLY A 338 1.05 -21.62 -7.94
CA GLY A 338 1.70 -22.89 -8.35
C GLY A 338 2.77 -23.36 -7.36
N VAL A 339 2.68 -22.99 -6.08
CA VAL A 339 3.61 -23.38 -5.02
C VAL A 339 2.91 -24.25 -3.97
N PRO A 340 3.63 -25.15 -3.26
CA PRO A 340 3.04 -25.86 -2.15
C PRO A 340 2.71 -24.90 -0.99
N PRO A 341 1.59 -25.08 -0.28
CA PRO A 341 1.30 -24.32 0.92
C PRO A 341 2.30 -24.67 2.03
N PRO A 342 2.57 -23.76 2.98
CA PRO A 342 3.31 -24.09 4.18
C PRO A 342 2.65 -25.24 4.97
N PRO A 343 3.42 -26.01 5.79
CA PRO A 343 2.86 -27.07 6.61
C PRO A 343 1.74 -26.58 7.54
N ASP A 344 0.70 -27.38 7.72
CA ASP A 344 -0.47 -27.01 8.55
C ASP A 344 -0.09 -26.65 10.00
N GLU A 345 0.92 -27.30 10.55
CA GLU A 345 1.45 -26.97 11.88
C GLU A 345 2.05 -25.56 11.94
N ALA A 346 2.83 -25.20 10.90
CA ALA A 346 3.43 -23.87 10.81
C ALA A 346 2.36 -22.78 10.57
N LEU A 347 1.36 -23.05 9.72
CA LEU A 347 0.22 -22.17 9.53
C LEU A 347 -0.55 -21.95 10.83
N THR A 348 -0.81 -23.05 11.57
CA THR A 348 -1.49 -22.95 12.87
C THR A 348 -0.70 -22.10 13.84
N ALA A 349 0.61 -22.35 13.99
CA ALA A 349 1.45 -21.60 14.89
C ALA A 349 1.49 -20.10 14.54
N PHE A 350 1.58 -19.78 13.26
CA PHE A 350 1.62 -18.38 12.81
C PHE A 350 0.30 -17.62 13.08
N PHE A 351 -0.84 -18.21 12.72
CA PHE A 351 -2.12 -17.54 12.95
C PHE A 351 -2.50 -17.52 14.44
N GLN A 352 -2.14 -18.55 15.21
CA GLN A 352 -2.32 -18.55 16.66
C GLN A 352 -1.49 -17.44 17.32
N ALA A 353 -0.22 -17.27 16.94
CA ALA A 353 0.62 -16.20 17.46
C ALA A 353 0.02 -14.81 17.18
N GLN A 354 -0.58 -14.60 16.00
CA GLN A 354 -1.29 -13.35 15.68
C GLN A 354 -2.57 -13.14 16.50
N MET A 355 -3.33 -14.21 16.76
CA MET A 355 -4.53 -14.14 17.61
C MET A 355 -4.17 -13.84 19.06
N ASP A 356 -3.12 -14.47 19.58
CA ASP A 356 -2.64 -14.22 20.94
C ASP A 356 -2.12 -12.79 21.11
N ALA A 357 -1.35 -12.28 20.15
CA ALA A 357 -0.93 -10.89 20.12
C ALA A 357 -2.12 -9.93 20.10
N ALA A 358 -3.11 -10.20 19.26
CA ALA A 358 -4.33 -9.40 19.17
C ALA A 358 -5.12 -9.38 20.50
N LYS A 359 -5.27 -10.53 21.17
CA LYS A 359 -5.92 -10.61 22.50
C LYS A 359 -5.18 -9.79 23.54
N ARG A 360 -3.86 -9.90 23.60
CA ARG A 360 -3.04 -9.13 24.55
C ARG A 360 -3.18 -7.62 24.36
N LEU A 361 -3.17 -7.16 23.11
CA LEU A 361 -3.41 -5.74 22.82
C LEU A 361 -4.79 -5.28 23.21
N GLN A 362 -5.83 -6.10 22.99
CA GLN A 362 -7.20 -5.77 23.43
C GLN A 362 -7.32 -5.70 24.96
N LEU A 363 -6.66 -6.62 25.68
CA LEU A 363 -6.66 -6.64 27.16
C LEU A 363 -5.95 -5.43 27.79
N ARG A 364 -4.91 -4.92 27.11
CA ARG A 364 -4.13 -3.75 27.58
C ARG A 364 -4.69 -2.42 27.08
N ALA A 365 -5.63 -2.45 26.12
CA ALA A 365 -6.13 -1.23 25.51
C ALA A 365 -6.82 -0.33 26.54
N PRO A 366 -6.43 0.95 26.65
CA PRO A 366 -7.18 1.91 27.44
C PRO A 366 -8.57 2.10 26.81
N THR A 367 -9.56 2.31 27.65
CA THR A 367 -10.93 2.57 27.20
C THR A 367 -11.36 3.96 27.65
N PRO A 368 -10.90 5.02 26.96
CA PRO A 368 -11.32 6.38 27.30
C PRO A 368 -12.82 6.54 27.05
N ALA A 369 -13.48 7.32 27.91
CA ALA A 369 -14.92 7.57 27.80
C ALA A 369 -15.31 8.28 26.48
N ASP A 370 -14.39 9.07 25.92
CA ASP A 370 -14.51 9.85 24.69
C ASP A 370 -13.90 9.17 23.46
N ALA A 371 -13.48 7.88 23.57
CA ALA A 371 -12.93 7.16 22.43
C ALA A 371 -13.93 7.14 21.25
N PRO A 372 -13.46 7.29 20.01
CA PRO A 372 -14.31 7.14 18.83
C PRO A 372 -15.03 5.80 18.82
N VAL A 373 -16.32 5.83 18.50
CA VAL A 373 -17.15 4.62 18.42
C VAL A 373 -17.11 4.10 16.99
N HIS A 374 -16.61 2.88 16.82
CA HIS A 374 -16.66 2.16 15.57
C HIS A 374 -17.54 0.92 15.72
N SER A 375 -18.38 0.65 14.73
CA SER A 375 -19.17 -0.58 14.69
C SER A 375 -18.25 -1.79 14.49
N LEU A 376 -18.43 -2.79 15.36
CA LEU A 376 -17.68 -4.04 15.23
C LEU A 376 -18.01 -4.76 13.92
N ASP A 377 -19.29 -4.82 13.55
CA ASP A 377 -19.78 -5.57 12.39
C ASP A 377 -19.67 -4.78 11.07
N GLU A 378 -19.93 -3.47 11.10
CA GLU A 378 -19.99 -2.67 9.87
C GLU A 378 -18.64 -2.08 9.45
N GLU A 379 -17.73 -1.84 10.39
CA GLU A 379 -16.44 -1.18 10.11
C GLU A 379 -15.24 -2.09 10.44
N LEU A 380 -15.13 -2.59 11.68
CA LEU A 380 -13.92 -3.26 12.16
C LEU A 380 -13.75 -4.67 11.58
N ARG A 381 -14.78 -5.52 11.61
CA ARG A 381 -14.71 -6.87 11.05
C ARG A 381 -14.44 -6.87 9.54
N PRO A 382 -15.10 -6.05 8.72
CA PRO A 382 -14.77 -5.94 7.29
C PRO A 382 -13.33 -5.46 7.05
N ALA A 383 -12.82 -4.50 7.81
CA ALA A 383 -11.43 -4.05 7.72
C ALA A 383 -10.46 -5.18 8.06
N LEU A 384 -10.68 -5.87 9.19
CA LEU A 384 -9.87 -7.01 9.60
C LEU A 384 -9.90 -8.15 8.59
N ALA A 385 -11.05 -8.42 7.96
CA ALA A 385 -11.16 -9.43 6.92
C ALA A 385 -10.32 -9.08 5.70
N ARG A 386 -10.35 -7.83 5.23
CA ARG A 386 -9.52 -7.38 4.10
C ARG A 386 -8.02 -7.52 4.38
N ILE A 387 -7.59 -7.13 5.59
CA ILE A 387 -6.18 -7.24 5.99
C ILE A 387 -5.78 -8.71 6.13
N SER A 388 -6.63 -9.54 6.75
CA SER A 388 -6.37 -10.98 6.91
C SER A 388 -6.28 -11.70 5.58
N SER A 389 -7.12 -11.36 4.60
CA SER A 389 -7.03 -11.91 3.24
C SER A 389 -5.70 -11.55 2.57
N ARG A 390 -5.20 -10.30 2.74
CA ARG A 390 -3.87 -9.91 2.26
C ARG A 390 -2.76 -10.70 2.97
N ILE A 391 -2.83 -10.88 4.28
CA ILE A 391 -1.89 -11.72 5.05
C ILE A 391 -1.88 -13.14 4.47
N SER A 392 -3.04 -13.75 4.28
CA SER A 392 -3.16 -15.12 3.73
C SER A 392 -2.57 -15.22 2.31
N ALA A 393 -2.73 -14.20 1.48
CA ALA A 393 -2.15 -14.14 0.14
C ALA A 393 -0.61 -14.00 0.13
N LEU A 394 -0.03 -13.42 1.18
CA LEU A 394 1.41 -13.23 1.33
C LEU A 394 2.12 -14.46 1.92
N VAL A 395 1.44 -15.24 2.76
CA VAL A 395 2.00 -16.40 3.46
C VAL A 395 2.70 -17.40 2.52
N PRO A 396 2.13 -17.83 1.36
CA PRO A 396 2.80 -18.77 0.47
C PRO A 396 4.05 -18.21 -0.24
N ARG A 397 4.27 -16.89 -0.16
CA ARG A 397 5.41 -16.19 -0.77
C ARG A 397 6.60 -16.08 0.17
N VAL A 398 6.44 -16.47 1.45
CA VAL A 398 7.52 -16.42 2.44
C VAL A 398 8.62 -17.39 2.02
N PRO A 399 9.87 -16.91 1.83
CA PRO A 399 10.97 -17.79 1.41
C PRO A 399 11.37 -18.75 2.52
N GLY A 400 11.93 -19.90 2.11
CA GLY A 400 12.56 -20.83 3.03
C GLY A 400 13.91 -20.32 3.56
N GLY A 401 14.32 -20.82 4.74
CA GLY A 401 15.64 -20.56 5.27
C GLY A 401 15.84 -19.13 5.80
N LEU A 402 14.79 -18.50 6.28
CA LEU A 402 14.89 -17.19 6.93
C LEU A 402 15.83 -17.23 8.14
N ASP A 403 16.72 -16.25 8.24
CA ASP A 403 17.51 -16.04 9.45
C ASP A 403 16.61 -15.54 10.57
N ARG A 404 16.68 -16.22 11.73
CA ARG A 404 15.81 -15.96 12.87
C ARG A 404 16.09 -14.58 13.49
N ASP A 405 17.35 -14.23 13.66
CA ASP A 405 17.71 -12.98 14.34
C ASP A 405 17.43 -11.78 13.46
N ASP A 406 17.67 -11.87 12.15
CA ASP A 406 17.28 -10.84 11.18
C ASP A 406 15.75 -10.68 11.15
N THR A 407 14.99 -11.78 11.14
CA THR A 407 13.52 -11.74 11.14
C THR A 407 12.98 -11.13 12.42
N ARG A 408 13.54 -11.47 13.60
CA ARG A 408 13.18 -10.85 14.88
C ARG A 408 13.50 -9.36 14.89
N ARG A 409 14.68 -8.96 14.40
CA ARG A 409 15.05 -7.54 14.29
C ARG A 409 14.05 -6.78 13.43
N LYS A 410 13.72 -7.28 12.24
CA LYS A 410 12.71 -6.68 11.34
C LYS A 410 11.33 -6.60 11.99
N ALA A 411 10.91 -7.67 12.68
CA ALA A 411 9.64 -7.70 13.39
C ALA A 411 9.60 -6.68 14.52
N ARG A 412 10.64 -6.55 15.32
CA ARG A 412 10.74 -5.55 16.39
C ARG A 412 10.66 -4.12 15.82
N GLU A 413 11.33 -3.88 14.70
CA GLU A 413 11.27 -2.59 14.03
C GLU A 413 9.87 -2.27 13.49
N GLU A 414 9.19 -3.25 12.87
CA GLU A 414 7.89 -3.04 12.21
C GLU A 414 6.72 -3.00 13.20
N LEU A 415 6.80 -3.79 14.27
CA LEU A 415 5.73 -3.92 15.25
C LEU A 415 5.92 -3.03 16.48
N ALA A 416 6.99 -2.24 16.57
CA ALA A 416 7.30 -1.37 17.72
C ALA A 416 6.13 -0.43 18.10
N SER A 417 5.41 0.10 17.10
CA SER A 417 4.30 1.04 17.32
C SER A 417 2.98 0.37 17.73
N THR A 418 2.90 -0.95 17.74
CA THR A 418 1.65 -1.68 18.05
C THR A 418 1.34 -1.76 19.54
N GLY A 419 2.36 -1.58 20.40
CA GLY A 419 2.24 -1.76 21.85
C GLY A 419 2.48 -3.19 22.32
N LEU A 420 3.00 -4.07 21.46
CA LEU A 420 3.48 -5.40 21.85
C LEU A 420 4.82 -5.32 22.59
N GLU A 421 5.02 -6.24 23.51
CA GLU A 421 6.31 -6.41 24.19
C GLU A 421 7.29 -7.21 23.32
N GLY A 422 8.60 -7.07 23.58
CA GLY A 422 9.65 -7.70 22.79
C GLY A 422 9.49 -9.22 22.64
N GLU A 423 9.13 -9.92 23.72
CA GLU A 423 8.89 -11.37 23.67
C GLU A 423 7.67 -11.78 22.83
N GLU A 424 6.65 -10.93 22.77
CA GLU A 424 5.45 -11.16 21.96
C GLU A 424 5.77 -11.00 20.48
N ILE A 425 6.58 -9.99 20.17
CA ILE A 425 7.08 -9.75 18.81
C ILE A 425 7.98 -10.91 18.37
N ASP A 426 8.87 -11.36 19.24
CA ASP A 426 9.76 -12.48 18.92
C ASP A 426 9.00 -13.79 18.65
N ARG A 427 7.92 -14.05 19.37
CA ARG A 427 7.03 -15.21 19.08
C ARG A 427 6.39 -15.12 17.71
N LEU A 428 5.93 -13.93 17.31
CA LEU A 428 5.40 -13.70 15.95
C LEU A 428 6.48 -13.91 14.88
N ALA A 429 7.69 -13.41 15.12
CA ALA A 429 8.83 -13.57 14.22
C ALA A 429 9.24 -15.05 14.08
N ASP A 430 9.31 -15.78 15.18
CA ASP A 430 9.65 -17.21 15.17
C ASP A 430 8.59 -18.05 14.43
N ALA A 431 7.31 -17.73 14.62
CA ALA A 431 6.23 -18.36 13.88
C ALA A 431 6.29 -18.06 12.37
N LEU A 432 6.69 -16.83 12.00
CA LEU A 432 6.92 -16.44 10.61
C LEU A 432 8.10 -17.23 10.00
N VAL A 433 9.21 -17.38 10.70
CA VAL A 433 10.34 -18.22 10.27
C VAL A 433 9.87 -19.67 10.02
N GLY A 434 8.98 -20.17 10.86
CA GLY A 434 8.39 -21.50 10.72
C GLY A 434 7.63 -21.74 9.42
N LEU A 435 7.02 -20.69 8.83
CA LEU A 435 6.32 -20.78 7.54
C LEU A 435 7.23 -21.20 6.38
N GLY A 436 8.48 -20.73 6.38
CA GLY A 436 9.49 -21.06 5.38
C GLY A 436 10.27 -22.36 5.66
N ALA A 437 9.98 -23.06 6.74
CA ALA A 437 10.65 -24.31 7.08
C ALA A 437 10.19 -25.45 6.14
N ASN A 438 11.06 -25.86 5.21
CA ASN A 438 10.79 -26.94 4.28
C ASN A 438 10.82 -28.30 5.05
N PRO A 439 9.73 -29.09 5.09
CA PRO A 439 9.72 -30.38 5.75
C PRO A 439 10.73 -31.38 5.14
N SER A 440 11.13 -31.18 3.90
CA SER A 440 12.11 -32.04 3.21
C SER A 440 13.56 -31.81 3.63
N ALA A 441 13.88 -30.80 4.45
CA ALA A 441 15.25 -30.53 4.94
C ALA A 441 15.61 -31.35 6.20
N ARG A 442 14.69 -32.09 6.79
CA ARG A 442 14.98 -33.09 7.83
C ARG A 442 15.32 -34.43 7.18
N GLN A 443 16.48 -34.53 6.56
CA GLN A 443 17.02 -35.87 6.27
C GLN A 443 17.51 -36.53 7.57
N PRO A 444 17.19 -37.79 7.78
CA PRO A 444 17.62 -38.51 8.93
C PRO A 444 19.13 -38.71 8.88
N GLY A 445 19.73 -38.59 10.05
CA GLY A 445 21.12 -38.84 10.26
C GLY A 445 21.57 -40.15 9.64
N SER A 446 22.75 -40.09 9.06
CA SER A 446 23.57 -41.21 8.66
C SER A 446 23.52 -42.37 9.67
N LEU A 447 22.88 -43.44 9.26
CA LEU A 447 23.27 -44.75 9.72
C LEU A 447 24.60 -45.06 9.03
N THR A 448 25.68 -44.93 9.75
CA THR A 448 26.96 -45.60 9.44
C THR A 448 26.98 -46.96 10.11
N PRO A 449 27.52 -47.96 9.44
CA PRO A 449 27.52 -49.37 9.86
C PRO A 449 28.40 -49.67 11.06
#